data_7b043bf602ac3785b9302d981f14e37c
#
_entry.id   7b043bf602ac3785b9302d981f14e37c
#
_cell.length_a   1.000
_cell.length_b   1.000
_cell.length_c   1.000
_cell.angle_alpha   90.00
_cell.angle_beta   90.00
_cell.angle_gamma   90.00
#
_symmetry.space_group_name_H-M   'P 1'
#
loop_
_entity.id
_entity.type
_entity.pdbx_description
1 polymer ?
#
loop_
_entity_poly.entity_id
_entity_poly.type
_entity_poly.pdbx_seq_one_letter_code
_entity_poly.pdbx_strand_id
1 'polypeptide(L)'
;MSMNWNEQDHPRDNDGKFTDKGTGTPKKVEYRQNTPYEKILADDRAREAESAKAPKPALSFSPMKSGKDFRGKLLAAKEQIDEDARWRVSSDYTESDYEAEGVKLYASGDSVYALKPHGKGYDIVSVCAARGKGATGREILADAVAKGGDRLDAFGERLYSFYTRNGFAPVSWTPFNVEYAPEDWKSAKAHGFDVQEEPVIFYKYTGKSTPYTERTYEEFLQTVKPDEGADGYDNAMNRRDKELDG
;
A
#
# COMPACT_ATOMS: atom_id res chain seq x y z
N MET A 1 11.38 -22.75 4.38
CA MET A 1 12.58 -22.32 5.13
C MET A 1 12.29 -20.91 5.59
N SER A 2 12.13 -20.68 6.89
CA SER A 2 11.92 -19.34 7.43
C SER A 2 13.26 -18.62 7.41
N MET A 3 13.40 -17.58 6.59
CA MET A 3 14.52 -16.65 6.75
C MET A 3 14.21 -15.81 7.98
N ASN A 4 15.02 -15.98 9.00
CA ASN A 4 14.98 -15.14 10.18
C ASN A 4 15.40 -13.72 9.77
N TRP A 5 14.54 -12.75 9.99
CA TRP A 5 14.91 -11.34 10.03
C TRP A 5 16.04 -11.19 11.04
N ASN A 6 17.19 -10.70 10.59
CA ASN A 6 18.32 -10.44 11.47
C ASN A 6 18.60 -8.93 11.46
N GLU A 7 18.39 -8.29 12.59
CA GLU A 7 18.61 -6.84 12.78
C GLU A 7 20.07 -6.44 12.49
N GLN A 8 21.01 -7.37 12.55
CA GLN A 8 22.43 -7.12 12.23
C GLN A 8 22.66 -6.92 10.73
N ASP A 9 21.76 -7.37 9.88
CA ASP A 9 21.83 -7.17 8.44
C ASP A 9 21.25 -5.81 8.02
N HIS A 10 20.56 -5.14 8.95
CA HIS A 10 19.93 -3.83 8.78
C HIS A 10 20.36 -2.89 9.92
N PRO A 11 21.64 -2.45 9.95
CA PRO A 11 22.15 -1.65 11.04
C PRO A 11 21.43 -0.31 11.12
N ARG A 12 20.95 -0.01 12.32
CA ARG A 12 20.36 1.30 12.66
C ARG A 12 21.41 2.12 13.40
N ASP A 13 21.34 3.44 13.27
CA ASP A 13 22.10 4.34 14.13
C ASP A 13 21.49 4.40 15.56
N ASN A 14 22.12 5.19 16.43
CA ASN A 14 21.67 5.35 17.81
C ASN A 14 20.28 5.99 17.96
N ASP A 15 19.73 6.56 16.89
CA ASP A 15 18.39 7.16 16.82
C ASP A 15 17.35 6.22 16.18
N GLY A 16 17.75 4.97 15.90
CA GLY A 16 16.88 3.96 15.28
C GLY A 16 16.72 4.07 13.77
N LYS A 17 17.50 4.92 13.09
CA LYS A 17 17.47 5.10 11.64
C LYS A 17 18.37 4.10 10.92
N PHE A 18 17.95 3.66 9.73
CA PHE A 18 18.78 2.80 8.89
C PHE A 18 20.04 3.53 8.41
N THR A 19 21.22 2.88 8.54
CA THR A 19 22.48 3.44 8.06
C THR A 19 22.81 2.93 6.67
N ASP A 20 23.31 3.84 5.82
CA ASP A 20 23.67 3.55 4.43
C ASP A 20 24.93 2.65 4.38
N LYS A 21 24.84 1.52 3.66
CA LYS A 21 25.98 0.64 3.37
C LYS A 21 26.61 0.86 1.99
N GLY A 22 26.21 1.88 1.24
CA GLY A 22 26.71 2.04 -0.12
C GLY A 22 26.80 3.47 -0.63
N THR A 23 28.04 3.91 -0.94
CA THR A 23 28.34 5.12 -1.70
C THR A 23 28.01 4.96 -3.21
N GLY A 24 26.85 4.45 -3.54
CA GLY A 24 26.37 4.37 -4.91
C GLY A 24 25.59 5.64 -5.27
N THR A 25 26.09 6.40 -6.27
CA THR A 25 25.31 7.49 -6.85
C THR A 25 23.93 6.96 -7.26
N PRO A 26 22.83 7.58 -6.84
CA PRO A 26 21.50 7.12 -7.23
C PRO A 26 21.41 7.07 -8.76
N LYS A 27 21.18 5.88 -9.33
CA LYS A 27 20.84 5.79 -10.74
C LYS A 27 19.52 6.50 -10.94
N LYS A 28 19.48 7.45 -11.89
CA LYS A 28 18.24 8.09 -12.31
C LYS A 28 17.27 6.97 -12.76
N VAL A 29 16.29 6.69 -11.94
CA VAL A 29 15.29 5.65 -12.25
C VAL A 29 14.35 6.23 -13.30
N GLU A 30 14.38 5.69 -14.52
CA GLU A 30 13.36 5.98 -15.53
C GLU A 30 12.13 5.10 -15.20
N TYR A 31 11.11 5.71 -14.65
CA TYR A 31 9.83 5.04 -14.43
C TYR A 31 9.15 4.80 -15.77
N ARG A 32 9.21 3.57 -16.27
CA ARG A 32 8.49 3.18 -17.49
C ARG A 32 7.11 2.67 -17.10
N GLN A 33 6.11 3.35 -17.59
CA GLN A 33 4.74 2.89 -17.49
C GLN A 33 4.47 1.87 -18.58
N ASN A 34 4.10 0.65 -18.19
CA ASN A 34 3.79 -0.42 -19.13
C ASN A 34 2.30 -0.51 -19.48
N THR A 35 1.44 0.22 -18.76
CA THR A 35 -0.01 0.14 -18.97
C THR A 35 -0.60 1.54 -19.11
N PRO A 36 -1.14 1.90 -20.28
CA PRO A 36 -1.82 3.18 -20.46
C PRO A 36 -2.93 3.35 -19.44
N TYR A 37 -3.04 4.54 -18.88
CA TYR A 37 -4.01 4.88 -17.84
C TYR A 37 -5.45 4.55 -18.23
N GLU A 38 -5.84 4.78 -19.48
CA GLU A 38 -7.16 4.46 -20.01
C GLU A 38 -7.49 2.98 -19.86
N LYS A 39 -6.49 2.10 -20.00
CA LYS A 39 -6.66 0.66 -19.79
C LYS A 39 -6.88 0.36 -18.32
N ILE A 40 -6.10 0.97 -17.42
CA ILE A 40 -6.28 0.83 -15.97
C ILE A 40 -7.70 1.26 -15.57
N LEU A 41 -8.15 2.42 -16.04
CA LEU A 41 -9.50 2.90 -15.78
C LEU A 41 -10.59 2.00 -16.36
N ALA A 42 -10.38 1.47 -17.56
CA ALA A 42 -11.33 0.57 -18.19
C ALA A 42 -11.45 -0.75 -17.41
N ASP A 43 -10.34 -1.32 -16.99
CA ASP A 43 -10.29 -2.54 -16.17
C ASP A 43 -10.97 -2.33 -14.81
N ASP A 44 -10.70 -1.20 -14.15
CA ASP A 44 -11.32 -0.87 -12.88
C ASP A 44 -12.83 -0.63 -13.00
N ARG A 45 -13.28 0.09 -14.03
CA ARG A 45 -14.72 0.30 -14.31
C ARG A 45 -15.41 -1.03 -14.61
N ALA A 46 -14.78 -1.91 -15.39
CA ALA A 46 -15.33 -3.22 -15.68
C ALA A 46 -15.49 -4.07 -14.42
N ARG A 47 -14.52 -4.04 -13.51
CA ARG A 47 -14.57 -4.72 -12.22
C ARG A 47 -15.63 -4.15 -11.29
N GLU A 48 -15.74 -2.83 -11.21
CA GLU A 48 -16.79 -2.16 -10.44
C GLU A 48 -18.18 -2.50 -10.97
N ALA A 49 -18.37 -2.50 -12.29
CA ALA A 49 -19.63 -2.86 -12.94
C ALA A 49 -20.00 -4.33 -12.71
N GLU A 50 -19.04 -5.26 -12.78
CA GLU A 50 -19.27 -6.67 -12.49
C GLU A 50 -19.63 -6.89 -11.01
N SER A 51 -18.90 -6.23 -10.12
CA SER A 51 -19.17 -6.26 -8.68
C SER A 51 -20.55 -5.71 -8.31
N ALA A 52 -21.09 -4.76 -9.08
CA ALA A 52 -22.43 -4.18 -8.87
C ALA A 52 -23.58 -5.10 -9.29
N LYS A 53 -23.33 -6.10 -10.15
CA LYS A 53 -24.38 -7.00 -10.67
C LYS A 53 -24.80 -8.10 -9.68
N ALA A 54 -23.94 -8.47 -8.74
CA ALA A 54 -24.28 -9.51 -7.77
C ALA A 54 -25.02 -8.91 -6.57
N PRO A 55 -26.13 -9.50 -6.09
CA PRO A 55 -26.74 -9.11 -4.83
C PRO A 55 -25.73 -9.34 -3.71
N LYS A 56 -25.20 -8.25 -3.15
CA LYS A 56 -24.25 -8.33 -2.06
C LYS A 56 -24.98 -8.48 -0.74
N PRO A 57 -24.63 -9.47 0.10
CA PRO A 57 -25.03 -9.44 1.50
C PRO A 57 -24.53 -8.13 2.12
N ALA A 58 -25.28 -7.61 3.11
CA ALA A 58 -24.83 -6.44 3.86
C ALA A 58 -23.41 -6.68 4.35
N LEU A 59 -22.47 -5.90 3.84
CA LEU A 59 -21.06 -6.06 4.18
C LEU A 59 -20.85 -5.65 5.62
N SER A 60 -20.46 -6.59 6.45
CA SER A 60 -20.02 -6.33 7.81
C SER A 60 -18.52 -6.64 7.92
N PHE A 61 -17.77 -5.66 8.39
CA PHE A 61 -16.38 -5.86 8.76
C PHE A 61 -16.30 -6.26 10.22
N SER A 62 -15.94 -7.49 10.44
CA SER A 62 -15.77 -8.04 11.79
C SER A 62 -14.35 -7.77 12.29
N PRO A 63 -14.20 -7.30 13.56
CA PRO A 63 -12.89 -7.18 14.16
C PRO A 63 -12.28 -8.55 14.39
N MET A 64 -10.97 -8.66 14.15
CA MET A 64 -10.15 -9.82 14.47
C MET A 64 -9.27 -9.50 15.68
N LYS A 65 -9.02 -10.50 16.53
CA LYS A 65 -8.23 -10.32 17.76
C LYS A 65 -6.82 -10.91 17.68
N SER A 66 -6.62 -11.86 16.77
CA SER A 66 -5.36 -12.60 16.64
C SER A 66 -4.59 -12.10 15.42
N GLY A 67 -3.37 -11.62 15.61
CA GLY A 67 -2.45 -11.26 14.55
C GLY A 67 -2.11 -12.45 13.66
N LYS A 68 -1.97 -13.63 14.26
CA LYS A 68 -1.77 -14.89 13.55
C LYS A 68 -2.91 -15.22 12.59
N ASP A 69 -4.17 -15.16 13.07
CA ASP A 69 -5.35 -15.45 12.24
C ASP A 69 -5.52 -14.41 11.14
N PHE A 70 -5.27 -13.14 11.45
CA PHE A 70 -5.29 -12.06 10.47
C PHE A 70 -4.24 -12.28 9.37
N ARG A 71 -2.99 -12.56 9.75
CA ARG A 71 -1.90 -12.81 8.81
C ARG A 71 -2.18 -14.04 7.94
N GLY A 72 -2.69 -15.11 8.52
CA GLY A 72 -3.12 -16.29 7.77
C GLY A 72 -4.20 -15.96 6.73
N LYS A 73 -5.19 -15.14 7.11
CA LYS A 73 -6.26 -14.71 6.22
C LYS A 73 -5.75 -13.74 5.13
N LEU A 74 -4.85 -12.84 5.46
CA LEU A 74 -4.19 -11.95 4.48
C LEU A 74 -3.44 -12.75 3.42
N LEU A 75 -2.62 -13.72 3.82
CA LEU A 75 -1.88 -14.57 2.89
C LEU A 75 -2.83 -15.38 1.98
N ALA A 76 -3.90 -15.95 2.55
CA ALA A 76 -4.91 -16.63 1.77
C ALA A 76 -5.67 -15.71 0.79
N ALA A 77 -5.91 -14.46 1.16
CA ALA A 77 -6.50 -13.46 0.27
C ALA A 77 -5.55 -13.09 -0.88
N LYS A 78 -4.26 -12.96 -0.60
CA LYS A 78 -3.22 -12.68 -1.61
C LYS A 78 -3.12 -13.78 -2.67
N GLU A 79 -3.37 -15.04 -2.32
CA GLU A 79 -3.41 -16.15 -3.29
C GLU A 79 -4.57 -16.03 -4.31
N GLN A 80 -5.55 -15.16 -4.04
CA GLN A 80 -6.69 -14.95 -4.93
C GLN A 80 -6.53 -13.76 -5.88
N ILE A 81 -5.41 -13.04 -5.81
CA ILE A 81 -5.05 -11.97 -6.74
C ILE A 81 -3.91 -12.40 -7.66
N ASP A 82 -3.73 -11.67 -8.76
CA ASP A 82 -2.70 -11.99 -9.75
C ASP A 82 -1.30 -11.94 -9.10
N GLU A 83 -0.45 -12.90 -9.44
CA GLU A 83 0.86 -13.07 -8.82
C GLU A 83 1.76 -11.84 -9.02
N ASP A 84 1.70 -11.23 -10.20
CA ASP A 84 2.41 -9.99 -10.52
C ASP A 84 1.93 -8.76 -9.74
N ALA A 85 0.76 -8.86 -9.11
CA ALA A 85 0.17 -7.78 -8.31
C ALA A 85 0.28 -7.98 -6.79
N ARG A 86 0.57 -9.21 -6.32
CA ARG A 86 0.59 -9.57 -4.89
C ARG A 86 1.54 -8.72 -4.07
N TRP A 87 2.67 -8.38 -4.63
CA TRP A 87 3.73 -7.63 -3.97
C TRP A 87 3.31 -6.22 -3.54
N ARG A 88 2.26 -5.65 -4.18
CA ARG A 88 1.71 -4.35 -3.79
C ARG A 88 0.88 -4.39 -2.51
N VAL A 89 0.55 -5.59 -2.03
CA VAL A 89 -0.16 -5.76 -0.76
C VAL A 89 0.87 -6.05 0.32
N SER A 90 1.07 -5.09 1.22
CA SER A 90 2.01 -5.25 2.34
C SER A 90 1.64 -6.45 3.21
N SER A 91 2.58 -7.38 3.36
CA SER A 91 2.46 -8.58 4.19
C SER A 91 3.73 -8.84 5.02
N ASP A 92 4.64 -7.87 5.06
CA ASP A 92 5.92 -8.01 5.74
C ASP A 92 5.81 -7.84 7.26
N TYR A 93 4.63 -7.38 7.74
CA TYR A 93 4.32 -7.32 9.16
C TYR A 93 4.27 -8.73 9.78
N THR A 94 4.90 -8.87 10.94
CA THR A 94 4.87 -10.10 11.75
C THR A 94 3.54 -10.24 12.50
N GLU A 95 3.30 -11.40 13.10
CA GLU A 95 2.13 -11.61 13.97
C GLU A 95 2.13 -10.61 15.14
N SER A 96 3.30 -10.34 15.72
CA SER A 96 3.47 -9.37 16.82
C SER A 96 3.20 -7.92 16.39
N ASP A 97 3.52 -7.54 15.16
CA ASP A 97 3.19 -6.20 14.65
C ASP A 97 1.68 -5.97 14.56
N TYR A 98 0.93 -7.02 14.20
CA TYR A 98 -0.54 -6.96 14.18
C TYR A 98 -1.17 -7.02 15.57
N GLU A 99 -0.43 -7.47 16.59
CA GLU A 99 -0.86 -7.53 17.98
C GLU A 99 -0.34 -6.34 18.82
N ALA A 100 0.38 -5.42 18.19
CA ALA A 100 0.88 -4.22 18.85
C ALA A 100 -0.28 -3.33 19.35
N GLU A 101 -0.01 -2.56 20.41
CA GLU A 101 -1.00 -1.72 21.06
C GLU A 101 -1.70 -0.76 20.09
N GLY A 102 -3.01 -0.74 20.11
CA GLY A 102 -3.84 0.15 19.28
C GLY A 102 -4.03 -0.30 17.84
N VAL A 103 -3.37 -1.36 17.38
CA VAL A 103 -3.62 -1.94 16.05
C VAL A 103 -5.01 -2.58 16.02
N LYS A 104 -5.76 -2.33 14.94
CA LYS A 104 -7.10 -2.86 14.74
C LYS A 104 -7.14 -3.67 13.46
N LEU A 105 -7.64 -4.89 13.53
CA LEU A 105 -7.68 -5.87 12.45
C LEU A 105 -9.12 -6.13 12.04
N TYR A 106 -9.38 -6.17 10.73
CA TYR A 106 -10.73 -6.33 10.21
C TYR A 106 -10.78 -7.30 9.03
N ALA A 107 -11.89 -8.04 8.95
CA ALA A 107 -12.20 -8.92 7.83
C ALA A 107 -13.65 -8.82 7.39
N SER A 108 -13.90 -9.00 6.08
CA SER A 108 -15.23 -9.19 5.49
C SER A 108 -15.14 -10.28 4.43
N GLY A 109 -15.73 -11.43 4.67
CA GLY A 109 -15.46 -12.61 3.87
C GLY A 109 -13.96 -12.94 3.88
N ASP A 110 -13.35 -13.08 2.72
CA ASP A 110 -11.91 -13.32 2.57
C ASP A 110 -11.08 -12.03 2.44
N SER A 111 -11.73 -10.86 2.36
CA SER A 111 -11.05 -9.56 2.29
C SER A 111 -10.65 -9.06 3.67
N VAL A 112 -9.48 -8.41 3.75
CA VAL A 112 -8.90 -7.95 5.02
C VAL A 112 -8.26 -6.57 4.90
N TYR A 113 -8.14 -5.88 6.02
CA TYR A 113 -7.28 -4.70 6.20
C TYR A 113 -6.94 -4.50 7.67
N ALA A 114 -5.89 -3.72 7.95
CA ALA A 114 -5.52 -3.33 9.30
C ALA A 114 -5.43 -1.80 9.42
N LEU A 115 -5.65 -1.29 10.62
CA LEU A 115 -5.42 0.09 11.02
C LEU A 115 -4.30 0.12 12.05
N LYS A 116 -3.18 0.73 11.71
CA LYS A 116 -2.02 0.90 12.58
C LYS A 116 -2.04 2.33 13.15
N PRO A 117 -1.95 2.52 14.48
CA PRO A 117 -1.91 3.86 15.07
C PRO A 117 -0.77 4.69 14.49
N HIS A 118 -1.07 5.93 14.08
CA HIS A 118 -0.07 6.86 13.58
C HIS A 118 -0.52 8.30 13.82
N GLY A 119 0.26 9.08 14.57
CA GLY A 119 -0.12 10.44 14.94
C GLY A 119 -1.47 10.49 15.66
N LYS A 120 -2.39 11.30 15.14
CA LYS A 120 -3.77 11.43 15.67
C LYS A 120 -4.77 10.46 15.01
N GLY A 121 -4.35 9.71 13.98
CA GLY A 121 -5.18 8.81 13.17
C GLY A 121 -4.62 7.41 13.03
N TYR A 122 -4.88 6.80 11.89
CA TYR A 122 -4.41 5.45 11.59
C TYR A 122 -3.90 5.34 10.16
N ASP A 123 -2.74 4.70 9.99
CA ASP A 123 -2.33 4.16 8.70
C ASP A 123 -3.22 2.97 8.33
N ILE A 124 -3.74 2.99 7.10
CA ILE A 124 -4.48 1.88 6.51
C ILE A 124 -3.46 0.97 5.84
N VAL A 125 -3.25 -0.22 6.39
CA VAL A 125 -2.22 -1.15 5.93
C VAL A 125 -2.80 -2.52 5.60
N SER A 126 -2.06 -3.33 4.85
CA SER A 126 -2.41 -4.72 4.51
C SER A 126 -3.81 -4.86 3.88
N VAL A 127 -4.17 -3.92 3.01
CA VAL A 127 -5.45 -3.93 2.30
C VAL A 127 -5.43 -5.02 1.23
N CYS A 128 -6.24 -6.04 1.38
CA CYS A 128 -6.39 -7.09 0.39
C CYS A 128 -7.87 -7.42 0.14
N ALA A 129 -8.32 -7.11 -1.07
CA ALA A 129 -9.67 -7.41 -1.53
C ALA A 129 -9.66 -8.77 -2.27
N ALA A 130 -10.16 -9.80 -1.62
CA ALA A 130 -10.29 -11.13 -2.22
C ALA A 130 -11.36 -11.11 -3.34
N ARG A 131 -11.01 -11.66 -4.50
CA ARG A 131 -11.90 -11.64 -5.68
C ARG A 131 -13.19 -12.43 -5.43
N GLY A 132 -14.32 -11.74 -5.46
CA GLY A 132 -15.65 -12.35 -5.41
C GLY A 132 -16.04 -13.01 -4.06
N LYS A 133 -15.17 -12.92 -3.05
CA LYS A 133 -15.38 -13.62 -1.76
C LYS A 133 -15.35 -12.70 -0.54
N GLY A 134 -15.52 -11.42 -0.73
CA GLY A 134 -15.49 -10.43 0.35
C GLY A 134 -15.75 -9.03 -0.15
N ALA A 135 -15.37 -8.06 0.68
CA ALA A 135 -15.46 -6.65 0.34
C ALA A 135 -14.53 -6.29 -0.81
N THR A 136 -14.96 -5.36 -1.65
CA THR A 136 -14.11 -4.71 -2.66
C THR A 136 -13.14 -3.75 -2.00
N GLY A 137 -12.05 -3.37 -2.69
CA GLY A 137 -11.11 -2.37 -2.18
C GLY A 137 -11.78 -1.05 -1.80
N ARG A 138 -12.77 -0.58 -2.58
CA ARG A 138 -13.54 0.63 -2.28
C ARG A 138 -14.35 0.51 -0.98
N GLU A 139 -14.98 -0.64 -0.75
CA GLU A 139 -15.74 -0.89 0.47
C GLU A 139 -14.82 -1.01 1.69
N ILE A 140 -13.62 -1.60 1.51
CA ILE A 140 -12.58 -1.63 2.54
C ILE A 140 -12.17 -0.20 2.92
N LEU A 141 -11.85 0.65 1.93
CA LEU A 141 -11.44 2.03 2.21
C LEU A 141 -12.54 2.84 2.91
N ALA A 142 -13.79 2.68 2.48
CA ALA A 142 -14.91 3.37 3.11
C ALA A 142 -15.06 2.98 4.59
N ASP A 143 -14.94 1.69 4.92
CA ASP A 143 -15.00 1.19 6.28
C ASP A 143 -13.77 1.61 7.11
N ALA A 144 -12.57 1.55 6.53
CA ALA A 144 -11.33 1.96 7.18
C ALA A 144 -11.35 3.45 7.56
N VAL A 145 -11.81 4.31 6.65
CA VAL A 145 -11.97 5.76 6.90
C VAL A 145 -13.02 6.01 7.99
N ALA A 146 -14.16 5.33 7.94
CA ALA A 146 -15.20 5.45 8.98
C ALA A 146 -14.69 5.05 10.38
N LYS A 147 -13.62 4.25 10.45
CA LYS A 147 -12.96 3.81 11.69
C LYS A 147 -11.71 4.61 12.07
N GLY A 148 -11.44 5.70 11.35
CA GLY A 148 -10.36 6.65 11.65
C GLY A 148 -9.09 6.47 10.83
N GLY A 149 -9.10 5.64 9.79
CA GLY A 149 -8.02 5.56 8.81
C GLY A 149 -7.96 6.83 7.97
N ASP A 150 -6.87 7.57 8.03
CA ASP A 150 -6.74 8.87 7.37
C ASP A 150 -5.49 8.98 6.48
N ARG A 151 -4.65 7.96 6.47
CA ARG A 151 -3.40 7.92 5.73
C ARG A 151 -3.06 6.51 5.25
N LEU A 152 -2.24 6.43 4.20
CA LEU A 152 -1.68 5.20 3.67
C LEU A 152 -0.48 5.52 2.75
N ASP A 153 0.24 4.49 2.36
CA ASP A 153 1.20 4.53 1.26
C ASP A 153 0.95 3.37 0.29
N ALA A 154 1.37 3.54 -0.95
CA ALA A 154 1.15 2.53 -1.98
C ALA A 154 2.09 2.68 -3.18
N PHE A 155 2.32 1.57 -3.88
CA PHE A 155 3.15 1.51 -5.06
C PHE A 155 2.38 1.88 -6.34
N GLY A 156 2.98 2.73 -7.17
CA GLY A 156 2.74 2.86 -8.58
C GLY A 156 1.42 3.46 -9.04
N GLU A 157 1.29 3.51 -10.36
CA GLU A 157 0.21 4.21 -11.06
C GLU A 157 -1.18 3.61 -10.81
N ARG A 158 -1.27 2.29 -10.79
CA ARG A 158 -2.56 1.61 -10.60
C ARG A 158 -3.19 1.97 -9.25
N LEU A 159 -2.40 1.97 -8.18
CA LEU A 159 -2.88 2.33 -6.86
C LEU A 159 -3.04 3.85 -6.72
N TYR A 160 -2.22 4.66 -7.41
CA TYR A 160 -2.44 6.10 -7.52
C TYR A 160 -3.84 6.42 -8.02
N SER A 161 -4.23 5.86 -9.17
CA SER A 161 -5.56 6.03 -9.74
C SER A 161 -6.67 5.55 -8.80
N PHE A 162 -6.48 4.41 -8.15
CA PHE A 162 -7.45 3.85 -7.22
C PHE A 162 -7.68 4.73 -6.00
N TYR A 163 -6.60 5.15 -5.31
CA TYR A 163 -6.71 5.94 -4.08
C TYR A 163 -7.21 7.35 -4.33
N THR A 164 -6.76 8.03 -5.39
CA THR A 164 -7.22 9.37 -5.72
C THR A 164 -8.72 9.43 -6.01
N ARG A 165 -9.27 8.42 -6.68
CA ARG A 165 -10.72 8.29 -6.90
C ARG A 165 -11.51 7.97 -5.63
N ASN A 166 -10.85 7.46 -4.59
CA ASN A 166 -11.48 7.09 -3.32
C ASN A 166 -11.22 8.11 -2.20
N GLY A 167 -10.87 9.35 -2.54
CA GLY A 167 -10.78 10.46 -1.60
C GLY A 167 -9.44 10.65 -0.93
N PHE A 168 -8.39 9.97 -1.39
CA PHE A 168 -7.02 10.12 -0.89
C PHE A 168 -6.20 11.03 -1.82
N ALA A 169 -5.62 12.09 -1.28
CA ALA A 169 -4.74 12.98 -2.02
C ALA A 169 -3.27 12.54 -1.87
N PRO A 170 -2.51 12.40 -2.98
CA PRO A 170 -1.08 12.14 -2.92
C PRO A 170 -0.33 13.38 -2.42
N VAL A 171 0.59 13.21 -1.48
CA VAL A 171 1.33 14.31 -0.82
C VAL A 171 2.81 14.28 -1.17
N SER A 172 3.42 13.13 -1.04
CA SER A 172 4.86 12.91 -1.18
C SER A 172 5.15 11.55 -1.78
N TRP A 173 6.39 11.33 -2.19
CA TRP A 173 6.79 10.05 -2.75
C TRP A 173 8.29 9.82 -2.60
N THR A 174 8.69 8.55 -2.61
CA THR A 174 10.09 8.12 -2.65
C THR A 174 10.30 7.15 -3.81
N PRO A 175 11.47 7.17 -4.47
CA PRO A 175 11.85 6.17 -5.46
C PRO A 175 11.80 4.75 -4.89
N PHE A 176 11.58 3.78 -5.78
CA PHE A 176 11.69 2.37 -5.40
C PHE A 176 13.12 2.06 -4.94
N ASN A 177 13.23 1.39 -3.80
CA ASN A 177 14.50 0.90 -3.31
C ASN A 177 14.48 -0.63 -3.26
N VAL A 178 15.30 -1.27 -4.09
CA VAL A 178 15.38 -2.74 -4.21
C VAL A 178 15.80 -3.43 -2.92
N GLU A 179 16.54 -2.75 -2.04
CA GLU A 179 16.95 -3.29 -0.75
C GLU A 179 15.76 -3.52 0.18
N TYR A 180 14.75 -2.65 0.08
CA TYR A 180 13.50 -2.71 0.84
C TYR A 180 12.32 -3.27 0.03
N ALA A 181 12.61 -3.87 -1.13
CA ALA A 181 11.56 -4.46 -1.95
C ALA A 181 10.87 -5.60 -1.20
N PRO A 182 9.53 -5.69 -1.26
CA PRO A 182 8.78 -6.79 -0.67
C PRO A 182 9.27 -8.15 -1.16
N GLU A 183 9.27 -9.15 -0.27
CA GLU A 183 9.68 -10.53 -0.65
C GLU A 183 8.85 -11.08 -1.82
N ASP A 184 7.57 -10.73 -1.89
CA ASP A 184 6.72 -11.12 -3.03
C ASP A 184 7.15 -10.47 -4.35
N TRP A 185 7.70 -9.24 -4.33
CA TRP A 185 8.28 -8.60 -5.52
C TRP A 185 9.54 -9.34 -5.98
N LYS A 186 10.42 -9.68 -5.05
CA LYS A 186 11.64 -10.44 -5.33
C LYS A 186 11.30 -11.82 -5.88
N SER A 187 10.30 -12.48 -5.29
CA SER A 187 9.81 -13.78 -5.73
C SER A 187 9.20 -13.71 -7.13
N ALA A 188 8.32 -12.76 -7.40
CA ALA A 188 7.72 -12.57 -8.72
C ALA A 188 8.79 -12.34 -9.79
N LYS A 189 9.78 -11.48 -9.50
CA LYS A 189 10.91 -11.23 -10.41
C LYS A 189 11.75 -12.48 -10.66
N ALA A 190 12.01 -13.28 -9.63
CA ALA A 190 12.75 -14.54 -9.73
C ALA A 190 12.00 -15.60 -10.58
N HIS A 191 10.66 -15.57 -10.59
CA HIS A 191 9.83 -16.42 -11.45
C HIS A 191 9.62 -15.87 -12.86
N GLY A 192 10.27 -14.76 -13.22
CA GLY A 192 10.26 -14.21 -14.56
C GLY A 192 9.08 -13.27 -14.87
N PHE A 193 8.33 -12.84 -13.87
CA PHE A 193 7.30 -11.80 -14.04
C PHE A 193 7.96 -10.44 -14.28
N ASP A 194 7.38 -9.66 -15.19
CA ASP A 194 7.80 -8.29 -15.48
C ASP A 194 7.25 -7.31 -14.41
N VAL A 195 7.77 -7.43 -13.18
CA VAL A 195 7.42 -6.53 -12.08
C VAL A 195 8.29 -5.28 -12.12
N GLN A 196 7.62 -4.13 -12.13
CA GLN A 196 8.28 -2.84 -12.26
C GLN A 196 8.78 -2.31 -10.92
N GLU A 197 9.82 -1.47 -10.96
CA GLU A 197 10.32 -0.70 -9.82
C GLU A 197 9.44 0.55 -9.67
N GLU A 198 8.29 0.40 -9.03
CA GLU A 198 7.32 1.48 -8.87
C GLU A 198 7.62 2.30 -7.61
N PRO A 199 7.56 3.66 -7.67
CA PRO A 199 7.75 4.49 -6.49
C PRO A 199 6.68 4.25 -5.44
N VAL A 200 7.02 4.52 -4.19
CA VAL A 200 6.05 4.55 -3.08
C VAL A 200 5.49 5.95 -2.95
N ILE A 201 4.18 6.08 -2.98
CA ILE A 201 3.47 7.34 -2.86
C ILE A 201 2.69 7.35 -1.54
N PHE A 202 2.78 8.46 -0.81
CA PHE A 202 2.15 8.67 0.49
C PHE A 202 0.90 9.54 0.33
N TYR A 203 -0.20 9.09 0.92
CA TYR A 203 -1.51 9.71 0.75
C TYR A 203 -2.11 10.14 2.07
N LYS A 204 -2.89 11.22 2.04
CA LYS A 204 -3.80 11.62 3.10
C LYS A 204 -5.25 11.57 2.63
N TYR A 205 -6.17 11.21 3.52
CA TYR A 205 -7.59 11.26 3.23
C TYR A 205 -8.09 12.70 3.28
N THR A 206 -8.80 13.12 2.24
CA THR A 206 -9.40 14.46 2.14
C THR A 206 -10.91 14.42 1.96
N GLY A 207 -11.46 13.24 1.70
CA GLY A 207 -12.86 13.04 1.33
C GLY A 207 -13.22 13.56 -0.07
N LYS A 208 -12.26 14.14 -0.78
CA LYS A 208 -12.46 14.65 -2.14
C LYS A 208 -11.90 13.64 -3.13
N SER A 209 -12.77 13.06 -3.95
CA SER A 209 -12.31 12.32 -5.11
C SER A 209 -11.63 13.29 -6.07
N THR A 210 -10.35 13.05 -6.33
CA THR A 210 -9.62 13.81 -7.35
C THR A 210 -9.63 12.97 -8.62
N PRO A 211 -10.39 13.38 -9.65
CA PRO A 211 -10.30 12.71 -10.93
C PRO A 211 -8.87 12.76 -11.44
N TYR A 212 -8.41 11.67 -12.04
CA TYR A 212 -7.08 11.62 -12.65
C TYR A 212 -6.83 12.74 -13.65
N THR A 213 -7.91 13.26 -14.27
CA THR A 213 -7.87 14.40 -15.17
C THR A 213 -7.42 15.71 -14.53
N GLU A 214 -7.47 15.83 -13.19
CA GLU A 214 -6.99 17.02 -12.48
C GLU A 214 -5.46 16.97 -12.28
N ARG A 215 -4.90 15.79 -12.10
CA ARG A 215 -3.46 15.58 -11.97
C ARG A 215 -3.12 14.13 -12.26
N THR A 216 -2.42 13.87 -13.34
CA THR A 216 -1.98 12.52 -13.70
C THR A 216 -0.88 12.02 -12.76
N TYR A 217 -0.63 10.74 -12.78
CA TYR A 217 0.47 10.13 -12.04
C TYR A 217 1.83 10.73 -12.45
N GLU A 218 2.05 10.89 -13.77
CA GLU A 218 3.26 11.49 -14.30
C GLU A 218 3.41 12.94 -13.88
N GLU A 219 2.35 13.74 -13.96
CA GLU A 219 2.35 15.13 -13.51
C GLU A 219 2.64 15.22 -12.01
N PHE A 220 2.14 14.28 -11.21
CA PHE A 220 2.47 14.21 -9.80
C PHE A 220 3.97 13.97 -9.60
N LEU A 221 4.54 12.95 -10.23
CA LEU A 221 5.96 12.63 -10.11
C LEU A 221 6.89 13.74 -10.66
N GLN A 222 6.44 14.48 -11.66
CA GLN A 222 7.23 15.60 -12.25
C GLN A 222 7.16 16.88 -11.39
N THR A 223 6.05 17.11 -10.71
CA THR A 223 5.79 18.37 -9.99
C THR A 223 6.07 18.30 -8.50
N VAL A 224 6.04 17.10 -7.90
CA VAL A 224 6.41 16.89 -6.51
C VAL A 224 7.81 16.32 -6.44
N LYS A 225 8.71 17.05 -5.76
CA LYS A 225 10.09 16.58 -5.56
C LYS A 225 10.10 15.26 -4.77
N PRO A 226 10.84 14.24 -5.24
CA PRO A 226 11.01 12.99 -4.49
C PRO A 226 11.79 13.21 -3.19
N ASP A 227 11.52 12.39 -2.23
CA ASP A 227 12.38 12.19 -1.07
C ASP A 227 13.31 11.01 -1.38
N GLU A 228 14.60 11.31 -1.58
CA GLU A 228 15.61 10.35 -2.04
C GLU A 228 16.58 9.97 -0.90
N GLY A 229 17.36 8.93 -1.13
CA GLY A 229 18.38 8.46 -0.20
C GLY A 229 17.88 7.44 0.82
N ALA A 230 18.73 7.11 1.78
CA ALA A 230 18.44 6.08 2.79
C ALA A 230 17.19 6.40 3.63
N ASP A 231 16.99 7.69 3.97
CA ASP A 231 15.85 8.17 4.75
C ASP A 231 14.65 8.58 3.87
N GLY A 232 14.68 8.29 2.56
CA GLY A 232 13.68 8.75 1.60
C GLY A 232 12.25 8.37 1.99
N TYR A 233 12.04 7.13 2.46
CA TYR A 233 10.74 6.67 2.91
C TYR A 233 10.24 7.45 4.14
N ASP A 234 11.07 7.60 5.16
CA ASP A 234 10.73 8.31 6.39
C ASP A 234 10.50 9.80 6.12
N ASN A 235 11.28 10.42 5.25
CA ASN A 235 11.11 11.82 4.86
C ASN A 235 9.78 12.04 4.12
N ALA A 236 9.43 11.16 3.19
CA ALA A 236 8.16 11.22 2.46
C ALA A 236 6.96 11.03 3.41
N MET A 237 7.05 10.07 4.33
CA MET A 237 6.06 9.83 5.37
C MET A 237 5.89 11.07 6.27
N ASN A 238 7.00 11.63 6.76
CA ASN A 238 6.99 12.83 7.61
C ASN A 238 6.38 14.05 6.90
N ARG A 239 6.58 14.19 5.57
CA ARG A 239 5.93 15.25 4.78
C ARG A 239 4.42 15.09 4.76
N ARG A 240 3.92 13.88 4.53
CA ARG A 240 2.50 13.55 4.61
C ARG A 240 1.93 13.92 5.98
N ASP A 241 2.61 13.50 7.03
CA ASP A 241 2.12 13.66 8.41
C ASP A 241 2.06 15.12 8.85
N LYS A 242 3.01 15.95 8.41
CA LYS A 242 2.95 17.41 8.64
C LYS A 242 1.69 18.05 8.04
N GLU A 243 1.18 17.52 6.93
CA GLU A 243 -0.05 18.02 6.31
C GLU A 243 -1.33 17.50 6.98
N LEU A 244 -1.24 16.43 7.76
CA LEU A 244 -2.38 15.85 8.49
C LEU A 244 -2.49 16.39 9.92
N ASP A 245 -1.34 16.52 10.59
CA ASP A 245 -1.28 16.79 12.02
C ASP A 245 -0.93 18.26 12.34
N GLY A 246 -0.65 19.08 11.28
CA GLY A 246 -0.23 20.48 11.32
C GLY A 246 -1.35 21.51 11.56
#